data_dff9f3acbaee0c05b7eccab3fd23c245
#
_entry.id   dff9f3acbaee0c05b7eccab3fd23c245
#
_cell.length_a   1.000
_cell.length_b   1.000
_cell.length_c   1.000
_cell.angle_alpha   90.00
_cell.angle_beta   90.00
_cell.angle_gamma   90.00
#
_symmetry.space_group_name_H-M   'P 1'
#
loop_
_entity.id
_entity.type
_entity.pdbx_description
1 polymer ?
#
loop_
_entity_poly.entity_id
_entity_poly.type
_entity_poly.pdbx_seq_one_letter_code
_entity_poly.pdbx_strand_id
1 'polypeptide(L)'
;MIPAIPQPAFYLFKCQQSAPVGMPKPSCVKQNDVESQQLFGHLAQTLMQKGIIATAQPIQTGCLNRCQQGPVMLVEPGHTMYVGLTKEKIDRIIDEHIIGGNVVNEYLIPQEMWGAPIPPVQVAR
;
A
#
# COMPACT_ATOMS: atom_id res chain seq x y z
N MET A 1 3.24 -3.05 -36.05
CA MET A 1 2.35 -2.58 -34.99
C MET A 1 2.55 -3.44 -33.76
N ILE A 2 2.75 -2.82 -32.60
CA ILE A 2 2.92 -3.52 -31.34
C ILE A 2 1.55 -3.68 -30.70
N PRO A 3 1.13 -4.91 -30.36
CA PRO A 3 -0.17 -5.08 -29.69
C PRO A 3 -0.19 -4.38 -28.34
N ALA A 4 -1.35 -3.87 -27.96
CA ALA A 4 -1.54 -3.28 -26.64
C ALA A 4 -1.41 -4.35 -25.56
N ILE A 5 -0.77 -3.99 -24.46
CA ILE A 5 -0.67 -4.86 -23.29
C ILE A 5 -1.76 -4.45 -22.31
N PRO A 6 -2.61 -5.41 -21.84
CA PRO A 6 -3.66 -5.05 -20.89
C PRO A 6 -3.09 -4.44 -19.61
N GLN A 7 -3.75 -3.42 -19.10
CA GLN A 7 -3.36 -2.77 -17.85
C GLN A 7 -3.94 -3.55 -16.67
N PRO A 8 -3.19 -3.62 -15.55
CA PRO A 8 -3.80 -4.10 -14.30
C PRO A 8 -4.96 -3.20 -13.89
N ALA A 9 -5.98 -3.78 -13.27
CA ALA A 9 -7.10 -3.00 -12.75
C ALA A 9 -6.70 -2.22 -11.49
N PHE A 10 -5.73 -2.74 -10.72
CA PHE A 10 -5.28 -2.13 -9.48
C PHE A 10 -3.76 -2.11 -9.42
N TYR A 11 -3.23 -1.06 -8.79
CA TYR A 11 -1.84 -1.00 -8.35
C TYR A 11 -1.84 -0.88 -6.82
N LEU A 12 -1.09 -1.75 -6.17
CA LEU A 12 -1.00 -1.79 -4.71
C LEU A 12 0.42 -1.37 -4.30
N PHE A 13 0.56 -0.08 -3.98
CA PHE A 13 1.86 0.50 -3.63
C PHE A 13 2.12 0.27 -2.15
N LYS A 14 2.98 -0.69 -1.84
CA LYS A 14 3.31 -1.05 -0.46
C LYS A 14 4.66 -0.45 -0.10
N CYS A 15 4.67 0.43 0.89
CA CYS A 15 5.90 1.02 1.38
C CYS A 15 6.75 -0.03 2.09
N GLN A 16 8.00 -0.18 1.66
CA GLN A 16 8.96 -1.09 2.26
C GLN A 16 10.16 -0.32 2.81
N GLN A 17 9.99 0.98 3.09
CA GLN A 17 11.04 1.80 3.63
C GLN A 17 11.39 1.37 5.04
N SER A 18 12.68 1.18 5.30
CA SER A 18 13.22 0.86 6.61
C SER A 18 14.24 1.92 6.99
N ALA A 19 14.08 2.53 8.17
CA ALA A 19 15.06 3.47 8.67
C ALA A 19 16.31 2.73 9.14
N PRO A 20 17.52 3.25 8.88
CA PRO A 20 18.74 2.66 9.43
C PRO A 20 18.72 2.64 10.95
N VAL A 21 19.50 1.72 11.55
CA VAL A 21 19.65 1.65 12.99
C VAL A 21 20.15 2.99 13.54
N GLY A 22 19.50 3.47 14.60
CA GLY A 22 19.88 4.73 15.23
C GLY A 22 19.21 5.97 14.65
N MET A 23 18.49 5.82 13.55
CA MET A 23 17.72 6.93 12.99
C MET A 23 16.39 7.07 13.73
N PRO A 24 15.99 8.31 14.09
CA PRO A 24 14.75 8.52 14.82
C PRO A 24 13.49 8.46 13.95
N LYS A 25 13.64 8.26 12.65
CA LYS A 25 12.52 8.29 11.71
C LYS A 25 11.72 6.99 11.76
N PRO A 26 10.37 7.05 11.84
CA PRO A 26 9.55 5.86 11.71
C PRO A 26 9.70 5.19 10.35
N SER A 27 9.49 3.87 10.31
CA SER A 27 9.58 3.13 9.06
C SER A 27 8.44 2.12 8.97
N CYS A 28 8.05 1.78 7.72
CA CYS A 28 7.01 0.79 7.46
C CYS A 28 7.54 -0.63 7.67
N VAL A 29 8.85 -0.83 7.51
CA VAL A 29 9.51 -2.11 7.78
C VAL A 29 10.36 -1.92 9.03
N LYS A 30 9.94 -2.52 10.14
CA LYS A 30 10.63 -2.39 11.41
C LYS A 30 11.59 -3.56 11.61
N GLN A 31 12.80 -3.26 12.07
CA GLN A 31 13.85 -4.27 12.18
C GLN A 31 13.51 -5.39 13.17
N ASN A 32 12.75 -5.08 14.21
CA ASN A 32 12.38 -6.05 15.24
C ASN A 32 10.98 -6.63 15.05
N ASP A 33 10.35 -6.36 13.91
CA ASP A 33 8.99 -6.83 13.64
C ASP A 33 9.01 -7.71 12.40
N VAL A 34 9.01 -9.02 12.62
CA VAL A 34 9.08 -10.01 11.54
C VAL A 34 7.88 -9.86 10.62
N GLU A 35 6.69 -9.61 11.17
CA GLU A 35 5.49 -9.45 10.34
C GLU A 35 5.63 -8.26 9.39
N SER A 36 6.10 -7.11 9.89
CA SER A 36 6.24 -5.93 9.01
C SER A 36 7.24 -6.18 7.89
N GLN A 37 8.26 -7.00 8.13
CA GLN A 37 9.25 -7.36 7.12
C GLN A 37 8.69 -8.27 6.04
N GLN A 38 7.64 -9.02 6.35
CA GLN A 38 7.07 -10.02 5.46
C GLN A 38 5.81 -9.55 4.72
N LEU A 39 5.35 -8.33 4.99
CA LEU A 39 4.06 -7.88 4.46
C LEU A 39 4.02 -7.82 2.93
N PHE A 40 5.06 -7.30 2.29
CA PHE A 40 5.07 -7.23 0.83
C PHE A 40 5.09 -8.62 0.21
N GLY A 41 5.92 -9.52 0.75
CA GLY A 41 5.95 -10.90 0.28
C GLY A 41 4.62 -11.60 0.47
N HIS A 42 3.96 -11.38 1.61
CA HIS A 42 2.65 -11.93 1.89
C HIS A 42 1.61 -11.40 0.89
N LEU A 43 1.63 -10.10 0.61
CA LEU A 43 0.75 -9.48 -0.37
C LEU A 43 0.92 -10.13 -1.75
N ALA A 44 2.14 -10.21 -2.24
CA ALA A 44 2.42 -10.77 -3.55
C ALA A 44 2.02 -12.25 -3.62
N GLN A 45 2.37 -13.02 -2.59
CA GLN A 45 2.05 -14.45 -2.55
C GLN A 45 0.54 -14.70 -2.52
N THR A 46 -0.20 -13.90 -1.75
CA THR A 46 -1.65 -14.05 -1.66
C THR A 46 -2.31 -13.73 -3.00
N LEU A 47 -1.85 -12.69 -3.69
CA LEU A 47 -2.35 -12.35 -5.02
C LEU A 47 -2.07 -13.46 -6.03
N MET A 48 -0.90 -14.08 -5.94
CA MET A 48 -0.56 -15.21 -6.81
C MET A 48 -1.44 -16.43 -6.51
N GLN A 49 -1.67 -16.73 -5.24
CA GLN A 49 -2.48 -17.87 -4.84
C GLN A 49 -3.94 -17.72 -5.28
N LYS A 50 -4.44 -16.50 -5.29
CA LYS A 50 -5.81 -16.22 -5.74
C LYS A 50 -5.92 -16.07 -7.26
N GLY A 51 -4.79 -16.10 -7.95
CA GLY A 51 -4.77 -16.03 -9.41
C GLY A 51 -5.08 -14.66 -9.99
N ILE A 52 -4.88 -13.59 -9.20
CA ILE A 52 -5.24 -12.23 -9.61
C ILE A 52 -4.04 -11.28 -9.67
N ILE A 53 -2.82 -11.80 -9.65
CA ILE A 53 -1.63 -10.94 -9.63
C ILE A 53 -1.50 -10.09 -10.91
N ALA A 54 -2.05 -10.55 -12.02
CA ALA A 54 -2.07 -9.75 -13.25
C ALA A 54 -3.11 -8.63 -13.20
N THR A 55 -4.16 -8.80 -12.41
CA THR A 55 -5.22 -7.82 -12.23
C THR A 55 -4.85 -6.77 -11.18
N ALA A 56 -4.20 -7.21 -10.11
CA ALA A 56 -3.78 -6.35 -9.00
C ALA A 56 -2.28 -6.46 -8.83
N GLN A 57 -1.57 -5.46 -9.32
CA GLN A 57 -0.10 -5.46 -9.37
C GLN A 57 0.48 -4.95 -8.05
N PRO A 58 1.21 -5.79 -7.29
CA PRO A 58 1.91 -5.29 -6.10
C PRO A 58 3.18 -4.56 -6.51
N ILE A 59 3.40 -3.40 -5.92
CA ILE A 59 4.57 -2.58 -6.21
C ILE A 59 5.23 -2.18 -4.90
N GLN A 60 6.50 -2.51 -4.77
CA GLN A 60 7.30 -2.09 -3.64
C GLN A 60 7.77 -0.66 -3.84
N THR A 61 7.51 0.20 -2.87
CA THR A 61 7.88 1.61 -2.96
C THR A 61 8.81 2.00 -1.83
N GLY A 62 9.44 3.17 -1.97
CA GLY A 62 10.06 3.85 -0.85
C GLY A 62 9.00 4.50 0.03
N CYS A 63 9.39 5.53 0.76
CA CYS A 63 8.50 6.18 1.73
C CYS A 63 7.31 6.85 1.04
N LEU A 64 6.10 6.52 1.50
CA LEU A 64 4.86 7.16 1.07
C LEU A 64 4.48 8.33 1.97
N ASN A 65 5.42 8.76 2.83
CA ASN A 65 5.29 9.91 3.72
C ASN A 65 4.21 9.74 4.79
N ARG A 66 3.91 8.50 5.17
CA ARG A 66 2.92 8.17 6.20
C ARG A 66 3.44 7.06 7.13
N CYS A 67 4.76 6.98 7.30
CA CYS A 67 5.35 5.90 8.09
C CYS A 67 4.96 5.92 9.56
N GLN A 68 4.55 7.08 10.10
CA GLN A 68 4.07 7.18 11.47
C GLN A 68 2.78 6.39 11.70
N GLN A 69 2.06 6.07 10.64
CA GLN A 69 0.81 5.31 10.71
C GLN A 69 1.05 3.79 10.67
N GLY A 70 2.30 3.35 10.82
CA GLY A 70 2.68 1.94 10.71
C GLY A 70 2.81 1.50 9.26
N PRO A 71 2.81 0.20 8.97
CA PRO A 71 2.88 -0.24 7.58
C PRO A 71 1.69 0.31 6.79
N VAL A 72 1.98 0.95 5.66
CA VAL A 72 0.96 1.60 4.84
C VAL A 72 0.96 1.05 3.42
N MET A 73 -0.20 1.11 2.77
CA MET A 73 -0.37 0.70 1.39
C MET A 73 -1.35 1.63 0.70
N LEU A 74 -0.97 2.12 -0.49
CA LEU A 74 -1.84 2.95 -1.31
C LEU A 74 -2.41 2.10 -2.44
N VAL A 75 -3.73 2.06 -2.56
CA VAL A 75 -4.41 1.32 -3.62
C VAL A 75 -4.93 2.29 -4.67
N GLU A 76 -4.51 2.09 -5.92
CA GLU A 76 -5.04 2.85 -7.05
C GLU A 76 -5.75 1.92 -8.02
N PRO A 77 -6.82 2.32 -8.66
CA PRO A 77 -7.45 3.65 -8.60
C PRO A 77 -8.24 3.87 -7.32
N GLY A 78 -8.55 5.11 -7.03
CA GLY A 78 -9.33 5.49 -5.85
C GLY A 78 -8.52 6.20 -4.78
N HIS A 79 -7.20 6.21 -4.92
CA HIS A 79 -6.30 6.91 -4.00
C HIS A 79 -6.58 6.54 -2.54
N THR A 80 -6.66 5.23 -2.30
CA THR A 80 -7.07 4.67 -1.02
C THR A 80 -5.84 4.30 -0.19
N MET A 81 -5.64 4.99 0.94
CA MET A 81 -4.50 4.73 1.81
C MET A 81 -4.93 3.90 3.01
N TYR A 82 -4.37 2.70 3.13
CA TYR A 82 -4.57 1.83 4.28
C TYR A 82 -3.38 1.93 5.23
N VAL A 83 -3.64 1.91 6.53
CA VAL A 83 -2.61 2.11 7.55
C VAL A 83 -2.65 0.99 8.59
N GLY A 84 -1.57 0.87 9.38
CA GLY A 84 -1.47 -0.10 10.45
C GLY A 84 -1.64 -1.54 9.98
N LEU A 85 -1.06 -1.88 8.83
CA LEU A 85 -1.32 -3.16 8.19
C LEU A 85 -0.71 -4.35 8.91
N THR A 86 -1.43 -5.47 8.84
CA THR A 86 -0.96 -6.80 9.24
C THR A 86 -1.29 -7.75 8.11
N LYS A 87 -0.80 -8.99 8.21
CA LYS A 87 -1.11 -10.02 7.20
C LYS A 87 -2.63 -10.24 7.10
N GLU A 88 -3.30 -10.30 8.24
CA GLU A 88 -4.75 -10.48 8.29
C GLU A 88 -5.49 -9.34 7.61
N LYS A 89 -5.05 -8.10 7.85
CA LYS A 89 -5.67 -6.93 7.22
C LYS A 89 -5.45 -6.92 5.72
N ILE A 90 -4.27 -7.31 5.26
CA ILE A 90 -3.98 -7.43 3.84
C ILE A 90 -4.90 -8.46 3.19
N ASP A 91 -5.09 -9.61 3.83
CA ASP A 91 -5.99 -10.64 3.31
C ASP A 91 -7.41 -10.11 3.16
N ARG A 92 -7.90 -9.38 4.16
CA ARG A 92 -9.23 -8.80 4.09
C ARG A 92 -9.35 -7.74 3.01
N ILE A 93 -8.32 -6.91 2.85
CA ILE A 93 -8.31 -5.88 1.79
C ILE A 93 -8.39 -6.54 0.41
N ILE A 94 -7.63 -7.62 0.21
CA ILE A 94 -7.68 -8.35 -1.06
C ILE A 94 -9.08 -8.90 -1.32
N ASP A 95 -9.68 -9.56 -0.32
CA ASP A 95 -10.99 -10.18 -0.49
C ASP A 95 -12.11 -9.17 -0.69
N GLU A 96 -12.12 -8.09 0.09
CA GLU A 96 -13.24 -7.14 0.09
C GLU A 96 -13.06 -6.01 -0.91
N HIS A 97 -11.85 -5.44 -1.01
CA HIS A 97 -11.62 -4.31 -1.90
C HIS A 97 -11.25 -4.74 -3.31
N ILE A 98 -10.25 -5.61 -3.43
CA ILE A 98 -9.72 -5.97 -4.75
C ILE A 98 -10.68 -6.91 -5.48
N ILE A 99 -11.16 -7.94 -4.81
CA ILE A 99 -12.08 -8.92 -5.41
C ILE A 99 -13.53 -8.43 -5.34
N GLY A 100 -13.94 -7.94 -4.16
CA GLY A 100 -15.32 -7.55 -3.93
C GLY A 100 -15.70 -6.15 -4.36
N GLY A 101 -14.73 -5.28 -4.63
CA GLY A 101 -14.98 -3.91 -5.05
C GLY A 101 -15.39 -2.95 -3.93
N ASN A 102 -15.22 -3.35 -2.66
CA ASN A 102 -15.67 -2.55 -1.52
C ASN A 102 -14.48 -2.15 -0.64
N VAL A 103 -14.24 -0.85 -0.52
CA VAL A 103 -13.19 -0.31 0.35
C VAL A 103 -13.41 -0.76 1.79
N VAL A 104 -12.33 -1.18 2.47
CA VAL A 104 -12.41 -1.58 3.89
C VAL A 104 -12.19 -0.33 4.74
N ASN A 105 -13.28 0.34 5.08
CA ASN A 105 -13.23 1.64 5.75
C ASN A 105 -12.53 1.60 7.11
N GLU A 106 -12.59 0.45 7.80
CA GLU A 106 -11.99 0.29 9.12
C GLU A 106 -10.47 0.45 9.12
N TYR A 107 -9.83 0.23 7.98
CA TYR A 107 -8.37 0.26 7.87
C TYR A 107 -7.84 1.51 7.18
N LEU A 108 -8.73 2.43 6.80
CA LEU A 108 -8.33 3.67 6.13
C LEU A 108 -7.59 4.61 7.08
N ILE A 109 -6.67 5.38 6.51
CA ILE A 109 -6.07 6.47 7.26
C ILE A 109 -7.16 7.44 7.71
N PRO A 110 -7.15 7.92 8.97
CA PRO A 110 -8.15 8.89 9.42
C PRO A 110 -8.15 10.12 8.53
N GLN A 111 -9.34 10.64 8.24
CA GLN A 111 -9.50 11.77 7.32
C GLN A 111 -8.70 13.00 7.78
N GLU A 112 -8.67 13.25 9.08
CA GLU A 112 -7.94 14.38 9.64
C GLU A 112 -6.42 14.25 9.45
N MET A 113 -5.92 13.05 9.23
CA MET A 113 -4.50 12.80 8.97
C MET A 113 -4.18 12.77 7.49
N TRP A 114 -5.17 12.47 6.64
CA TRP A 114 -4.94 12.36 5.20
C TRP A 114 -4.87 13.74 4.54
N GLY A 115 -5.76 14.62 4.96
CA GLY A 115 -5.80 15.97 4.44
C GLY A 115 -6.15 16.05 2.96
N ALA A 116 -6.17 17.25 2.43
CA ALA A 116 -6.41 17.49 1.01
C ALA A 116 -5.07 17.47 0.26
N PRO A 117 -5.07 17.06 -1.02
CA PRO A 117 -3.85 17.14 -1.82
C PRO A 117 -3.37 18.59 -1.98
N ILE A 118 -2.06 18.76 -2.04
CA ILE A 118 -1.50 20.08 -2.32
C ILE A 118 -1.80 20.45 -3.76
N PRO A 119 -2.44 21.61 -4.03
CA PRO A 119 -2.74 21.98 -5.41
C PRO A 119 -1.46 22.18 -6.23
N PRO A 120 -1.42 21.72 -7.48
CA PRO A 120 -0.23 21.83 -8.31
C PRO A 120 0.24 23.28 -8.51
N VAL A 121 -0.68 24.23 -8.48
CA VAL A 121 -0.36 25.65 -8.68
C VAL A 121 0.45 26.23 -7.53
N GLN A 122 0.53 25.55 -6.38
CA GLN A 122 1.31 25.99 -5.24
C GLN A 122 2.74 25.46 -5.23
N VAL A 123 3.08 24.65 -6.23
CA VAL A 123 4.46 24.18 -6.36
C VAL A 123 5.35 25.36 -6.67
N ALA A 124 6.47 25.49 -5.95
CA ALA A 124 7.39 26.60 -6.12
C ALA A 124 7.90 26.70 -7.56
N ARG A 125 8.03 27.91 -8.04
CA ARG A 125 8.51 28.18 -9.38
C ARG A 125 9.85 28.90 -9.34
#